data_52168cc7c742cb370a1ef76f2f71d619
#
_entry.id   52168cc7c742cb370a1ef76f2f71d619
#
_cell.length_a   1.000
_cell.length_b   1.000
_cell.length_c   1.000
_cell.angle_alpha   90.00
_cell.angle_beta   90.00
_cell.angle_gamma   90.00
#
_symmetry.space_group_name_H-M   'P 1'
#
loop_
_entity.id
_entity.type
_entity.pdbx_description
1 polymer ?
#
loop_
_entity_poly.entity_id
_entity_poly.type
_entity_poly.pdbx_seq_one_letter_code
_entity_poly.pdbx_strand_id
1 'polypeptide(L)'
;MTIKRVKFSDIQIHDFDDVIDVRSPLEFVDDRIPGSINLPVLSNAEREMIGTMYKQKSKFEAKKLGASIISKNISDHLKDYLYNKNRDWLPLIYCWRGGQRSYALATILDQIGWKVEVVDGGYKSFRKHISEFLNRNIDRYYLILLTGNTGTAKTKVLNLIEKRNGQTIDLESLANHKGSVFGSQGQKQPSQKLFETLIYDKLVNLKTNEPIFVEAESNKIGNLHIPKEFWKLMKSSPQIEISATVEQLSLIHI
;
A
#
# COMPACT_ATOMS: atom_id res chain seq x y z
N MET A 1 8.45 25.63 16.61
CA MET A 1 8.56 25.23 15.17
C MET A 1 7.16 24.96 14.66
N THR A 2 6.91 25.09 13.39
CA THR A 2 5.57 24.85 12.83
C THR A 2 5.60 23.52 12.11
N ILE A 3 4.76 22.56 12.53
CA ILE A 3 4.60 21.27 11.86
C ILE A 3 4.25 21.52 10.40
N LYS A 4 5.07 21.03 9.48
CA LYS A 4 4.88 21.26 8.05
C LYS A 4 3.81 20.31 7.50
N ARG A 5 2.87 20.88 6.74
CA ARG A 5 1.89 20.10 5.96
C ARG A 5 2.40 19.91 4.55
N VAL A 6 2.34 18.69 4.07
CA VAL A 6 2.81 18.33 2.73
C VAL A 6 1.73 17.57 1.96
N LYS A 7 1.52 17.92 0.71
CA LYS A 7 0.62 17.14 -0.16
C LYS A 7 1.31 15.87 -0.58
N PHE A 8 0.58 14.76 -0.62
CA PHE A 8 1.13 13.48 -1.04
C PHE A 8 1.73 13.53 -2.46
N SER A 9 1.15 14.34 -3.36
CA SER A 9 1.65 14.54 -4.72
C SER A 9 3.02 15.22 -4.83
N ASP A 10 3.45 15.93 -3.78
CA ASP A 10 4.60 16.84 -3.81
C ASP A 10 5.82 16.27 -3.07
N ILE A 11 5.72 15.04 -2.56
CA ILE A 11 6.76 14.37 -1.78
C ILE A 11 7.23 13.09 -2.44
N GLN A 12 8.46 12.72 -2.15
CA GLN A 12 9.00 11.39 -2.40
C GLN A 12 9.06 10.64 -1.06
N ILE A 13 8.49 9.45 -1.01
CA ILE A 13 8.44 8.67 0.25
C ILE A 13 9.83 8.38 0.81
N HIS A 14 10.82 8.18 -0.06
CA HIS A 14 12.21 7.90 0.33
C HIS A 14 12.98 9.12 0.89
N ASP A 15 12.39 10.32 0.86
CA ASP A 15 12.96 11.50 1.51
C ASP A 15 12.77 11.46 3.05
N PHE A 16 11.98 10.52 3.55
CA PHE A 16 11.67 10.35 4.96
C PHE A 16 12.28 9.08 5.52
N ASP A 17 12.79 9.16 6.76
CA ASP A 17 13.33 8.00 7.45
C ASP A 17 12.25 6.98 7.82
N ASP A 18 11.07 7.47 8.21
CA ASP A 18 9.89 6.65 8.50
C ASP A 18 8.60 7.32 8.02
N VAL A 19 7.70 6.54 7.47
CA VAL A 19 6.33 6.93 7.20
C VAL A 19 5.43 6.29 8.25
N ILE A 20 4.79 7.10 9.08
CA ILE A 20 4.06 6.64 10.27
C ILE A 20 2.55 6.75 10.04
N ASP A 21 1.87 5.60 10.06
CA ASP A 21 0.42 5.53 10.11
C ASP A 21 -0.08 5.47 11.55
N VAL A 22 -0.73 6.52 12.00
CA VAL A 22 -1.32 6.56 13.36
C VAL A 22 -2.78 6.11 13.41
N ARG A 23 -3.29 5.52 12.33
CA ARG A 23 -4.64 4.92 12.31
C ARG A 23 -4.64 3.62 13.09
N SER A 24 -5.85 3.12 13.39
CA SER A 24 -5.96 1.84 14.08
C SER A 24 -5.43 0.66 13.23
N PRO A 25 -5.03 -0.45 13.86
CA PRO A 25 -4.45 -1.60 13.13
C PRO A 25 -5.34 -2.14 12.01
N LEU A 26 -6.67 -2.18 12.17
CA LEU A 26 -7.58 -2.61 11.10
C LEU A 26 -7.61 -1.63 9.92
N GLU A 27 -7.54 -0.31 10.18
CA GLU A 27 -7.43 0.70 9.12
C GLU A 27 -6.12 0.50 8.33
N PHE A 28 -5.01 0.17 9.00
CA PHE A 28 -3.70 -0.06 8.41
C PHE A 28 -3.64 -1.34 7.56
N VAL A 29 -4.25 -2.42 8.04
CA VAL A 29 -4.31 -3.70 7.32
C VAL A 29 -5.19 -3.59 6.08
N ASP A 30 -6.29 -2.80 6.14
CA ASP A 30 -7.19 -2.59 4.99
C ASP A 30 -6.46 -1.93 3.82
N ASP A 31 -5.68 -0.86 4.06
CA ASP A 31 -4.82 -0.22 3.06
C ASP A 31 -3.91 0.81 3.74
N ARG A 32 -2.74 1.10 3.15
CA ARG A 32 -1.73 1.99 3.72
C ARG A 32 -0.81 2.58 2.66
N ILE A 33 -0.11 3.64 3.02
CA ILE A 33 1.01 4.15 2.20
C ILE A 33 2.11 3.07 2.19
N PRO A 34 2.64 2.67 1.02
CA PRO A 34 3.73 1.70 0.94
C PRO A 34 4.92 2.07 1.82
N GLY A 35 5.54 1.08 2.45
CA GLY A 35 6.67 1.31 3.36
C GLY A 35 6.31 1.91 4.72
N SER A 36 5.02 2.24 4.98
CA SER A 36 4.64 2.81 6.27
C SER A 36 4.63 1.77 7.40
N ILE A 37 4.94 2.24 8.61
CA ILE A 37 4.81 1.50 9.86
C ILE A 37 3.54 1.96 10.59
N ASN A 38 2.93 1.06 11.37
CA ASN A 38 1.76 1.42 12.15
C ASN A 38 2.14 1.71 13.61
N LEU A 39 2.00 2.97 14.01
CA LEU A 39 2.06 3.40 15.41
C LEU A 39 0.70 3.96 15.81
N PRO A 40 -0.29 3.09 16.08
CA PRO A 40 -1.68 3.50 16.25
C PRO A 40 -1.86 4.31 17.52
N VAL A 41 -2.37 5.54 17.40
CA VAL A 41 -2.72 6.34 18.58
C VAL A 41 -4.05 5.91 19.21
N LEU A 42 -4.77 5.00 18.58
CA LEU A 42 -5.96 4.32 19.08
C LEU A 42 -5.96 2.87 18.58
N SER A 43 -6.18 1.92 19.46
CA SER A 43 -6.52 0.55 19.08
C SER A 43 -7.86 0.47 18.33
N ASN A 44 -8.20 -0.68 17.76
CA ASN A 44 -9.47 -0.85 17.05
C ASN A 44 -10.67 -0.60 17.97
N ALA A 45 -10.66 -1.15 19.18
CA ALA A 45 -11.74 -1.00 20.16
C ALA A 45 -11.89 0.46 20.63
N GLU A 46 -10.77 1.12 20.93
CA GLU A 46 -10.77 2.54 21.31
C GLU A 46 -11.25 3.44 20.18
N ARG A 47 -10.85 3.14 18.94
CA ARG A 47 -11.28 3.86 17.74
C ARG A 47 -12.80 3.75 17.54
N GLU A 48 -13.37 2.56 17.73
CA GLU A 48 -14.80 2.30 17.63
C GLU A 48 -15.55 3.02 18.75
N MET A 49 -15.13 2.84 20.01
CA MET A 49 -15.73 3.47 21.19
C MET A 49 -15.78 4.99 21.07
N ILE A 50 -14.64 5.63 20.76
CA ILE A 50 -14.57 7.08 20.59
C ILE A 50 -15.41 7.55 19.40
N GLY A 51 -15.38 6.80 18.28
CA GLY A 51 -16.18 7.10 17.10
C GLY A 51 -17.69 7.06 17.37
N THR A 52 -18.15 6.09 18.14
CA THR A 52 -19.55 5.96 18.57
C THR A 52 -19.94 7.08 19.51
N MET A 53 -19.12 7.36 20.52
CA MET A 53 -19.34 8.47 21.45
C MET A 53 -19.43 9.82 20.72
N TYR A 54 -18.56 10.06 19.75
CA TYR A 54 -18.54 11.28 18.95
C TYR A 54 -19.82 11.49 18.14
N LYS A 55 -20.38 10.41 17.60
CA LYS A 55 -21.61 10.45 16.78
C LYS A 55 -22.88 10.49 17.59
N GLN A 56 -22.94 9.71 18.68
CA GLN A 56 -24.20 9.42 19.39
C GLN A 56 -24.38 10.16 20.70
N LYS A 57 -23.27 10.63 21.34
CA LYS A 57 -23.36 11.26 22.66
C LYS A 57 -22.89 12.70 22.64
N SER A 58 -21.58 12.92 22.72
CA SER A 58 -20.99 14.24 22.83
C SER A 58 -19.65 14.30 22.11
N LYS A 59 -19.53 15.26 21.19
CA LYS A 59 -18.25 15.54 20.50
C LYS A 59 -17.17 15.98 21.49
N PHE A 60 -17.53 16.76 22.52
CA PHE A 60 -16.60 17.24 23.52
C PHE A 60 -16.09 16.11 24.41
N GLU A 61 -16.97 15.29 24.97
CA GLU A 61 -16.59 14.16 25.83
C GLU A 61 -15.77 13.13 25.04
N ALA A 62 -16.14 12.83 23.78
CA ALA A 62 -15.36 11.96 22.91
C ALA A 62 -13.95 12.51 22.66
N LYS A 63 -13.78 13.83 22.47
CA LYS A 63 -12.46 14.45 22.32
C LYS A 63 -11.64 14.40 23.61
N LYS A 64 -12.26 14.65 24.75
CA LYS A 64 -11.61 14.61 26.08
C LYS A 64 -11.10 13.20 26.40
N LEU A 65 -11.96 12.18 26.26
CA LEU A 65 -11.58 10.80 26.45
C LEU A 65 -10.53 10.36 25.42
N GLY A 66 -10.74 10.71 24.14
CA GLY A 66 -9.80 10.42 23.07
C GLY A 66 -8.42 11.01 23.31
N ALA A 67 -8.33 12.25 23.79
CA ALA A 67 -7.06 12.87 24.12
C ALA A 67 -6.31 12.12 25.23
N SER A 68 -7.00 11.68 26.29
CA SER A 68 -6.41 10.88 27.36
C SER A 68 -5.81 9.56 26.84
N ILE A 69 -6.58 8.81 26.06
CA ILE A 69 -6.15 7.52 25.51
C ILE A 69 -4.98 7.72 24.51
N ILE A 70 -5.12 8.68 23.60
CA ILE A 70 -4.08 9.00 22.61
C ILE A 70 -2.76 9.38 23.30
N SER A 71 -2.80 10.19 24.35
CA SER A 71 -1.58 10.59 25.08
C SER A 71 -0.89 9.40 25.72
N LYS A 72 -1.64 8.44 26.29
CA LYS A 72 -1.10 7.21 26.83
C LYS A 72 -0.43 6.38 25.73
N ASN A 73 -1.12 6.12 24.64
CA ASN A 73 -0.59 5.30 23.54
C ASN A 73 0.65 5.95 22.90
N ILE A 74 0.70 7.27 22.78
CA ILE A 74 1.89 7.99 22.30
C ILE A 74 3.06 7.82 23.30
N SER A 75 2.80 7.88 24.63
CA SER A 75 3.83 7.64 25.63
C SER A 75 4.46 6.24 25.48
N ASP A 76 3.66 5.24 25.17
CA ASP A 76 4.15 3.88 24.95
C ASP A 76 5.00 3.81 23.67
N HIS A 77 4.56 4.41 22.55
CA HIS A 77 5.36 4.50 21.32
C HIS A 77 6.68 5.24 21.51
N LEU A 78 6.71 6.30 22.33
CA LEU A 78 7.95 7.02 22.64
C LEU A 78 8.96 6.12 23.35
N LYS A 79 8.52 5.25 24.27
CA LYS A 79 9.41 4.33 25.00
C LYS A 79 9.89 3.18 24.13
N ASP A 80 8.98 2.60 23.32
CA ASP A 80 9.25 1.33 22.64
C ASP A 80 9.97 1.52 21.31
N TYR A 81 9.46 2.42 20.45
CA TYR A 81 9.97 2.57 19.08
C TYR A 81 10.79 3.84 18.88
N LEU A 82 10.34 4.97 19.45
CA LEU A 82 10.88 6.28 19.12
C LEU A 82 12.08 6.66 19.98
N TYR A 83 12.30 6.00 21.11
CA TYR A 83 13.35 6.34 22.08
C TYR A 83 14.77 6.34 21.46
N ASN A 84 15.04 5.43 20.54
CA ASN A 84 16.35 5.26 19.92
C ASN A 84 16.54 6.06 18.61
N LYS A 85 15.58 6.93 18.24
CA LYS A 85 15.69 7.73 17.01
C LYS A 85 16.68 8.88 17.18
N ASN A 86 17.54 9.07 16.19
CA ASN A 86 18.53 10.14 16.18
C ASN A 86 17.88 11.52 16.05
N ARG A 87 18.63 12.57 16.38
CA ARG A 87 18.16 13.96 16.31
C ARG A 87 17.70 14.39 14.90
N ASP A 88 18.38 13.88 13.88
CA ASP A 88 18.13 14.27 12.49
C ASP A 88 17.02 13.42 11.82
N TRP A 89 16.40 12.49 12.58
CA TRP A 89 15.29 11.68 12.11
C TRP A 89 14.12 12.52 11.62
N LEU A 90 13.66 12.25 10.39
CA LEU A 90 12.61 12.98 9.68
C LEU A 90 11.40 12.07 9.39
N PRO A 91 10.40 12.01 10.28
CA PRO A 91 9.19 11.24 10.06
C PRO A 91 8.15 11.99 9.24
N LEU A 92 7.46 11.25 8.37
CA LEU A 92 6.21 11.64 7.74
C LEU A 92 5.04 10.96 8.47
N ILE A 93 4.10 11.73 9.00
CA ILE A 93 2.98 11.20 9.78
C ILE A 93 1.66 11.38 9.03
N TYR A 94 0.81 10.36 9.06
CA TYR A 94 -0.53 10.51 8.54
C TYR A 94 -1.58 9.78 9.39
N CYS A 95 -2.82 10.27 9.30
CA CYS A 95 -4.01 9.59 9.77
C CYS A 95 -5.07 9.58 8.66
N TRP A 96 -6.34 9.37 8.95
CA TRP A 96 -7.39 9.29 7.93
C TRP A 96 -7.52 10.56 7.07
N ARG A 97 -7.43 11.75 7.66
CA ARG A 97 -7.61 13.07 7.00
C ARG A 97 -6.53 14.10 7.35
N GLY A 98 -5.39 13.70 7.89
CA GLY A 98 -4.37 14.66 8.33
C GLY A 98 -4.87 15.59 9.44
N GLY A 99 -5.63 15.05 10.41
CA GLY A 99 -6.28 15.81 11.47
C GLY A 99 -5.74 15.46 12.87
N GLN A 100 -6.61 15.53 13.89
CA GLN A 100 -6.25 15.43 15.30
C GLN A 100 -5.34 14.26 15.67
N ARG A 101 -5.54 13.05 15.09
CA ARG A 101 -4.72 11.88 15.41
C ARG A 101 -3.25 12.05 14.98
N SER A 102 -3.00 12.51 13.77
CA SER A 102 -1.62 12.76 13.28
C SER A 102 -0.99 13.95 14.01
N TYR A 103 -1.75 15.01 14.27
CA TYR A 103 -1.23 16.17 14.99
C TYR A 103 -0.92 15.87 16.46
N ALA A 104 -1.64 14.95 17.12
CA ALA A 104 -1.34 14.57 18.49
C ALA A 104 0.09 13.99 18.63
N LEU A 105 0.47 13.08 17.75
CA LEU A 105 1.85 12.56 17.72
C LEU A 105 2.83 13.62 17.24
N ALA A 106 2.53 14.27 16.10
CA ALA A 106 3.41 15.27 15.49
C ALA A 106 3.80 16.41 16.45
N THR A 107 2.84 16.90 17.26
CA THR A 107 3.10 17.97 18.24
C THR A 107 4.11 17.53 19.29
N ILE A 108 3.99 16.31 19.80
CA ILE A 108 4.93 15.79 20.82
C ILE A 108 6.32 15.65 20.21
N LEU A 109 6.42 15.09 19.00
CA LEU A 109 7.71 14.92 18.32
C LEU A 109 8.38 16.28 18.01
N ASP A 110 7.60 17.27 17.55
CA ASP A 110 8.10 18.63 17.30
C ASP A 110 8.59 19.29 18.60
N GLN A 111 7.91 19.08 19.72
CA GLN A 111 8.33 19.59 21.04
C GLN A 111 9.62 18.92 21.55
N ILE A 112 9.88 17.66 21.20
CA ILE A 112 11.15 16.98 21.49
C ILE A 112 12.29 17.58 20.63
N GLY A 113 11.98 18.16 19.48
CA GLY A 113 12.93 18.84 18.61
C GLY A 113 13.16 18.16 17.25
N TRP A 114 12.40 17.12 16.90
CA TRP A 114 12.45 16.52 15.58
C TRP A 114 11.71 17.37 14.54
N LYS A 115 12.21 17.39 13.33
CA LYS A 115 11.48 17.95 12.19
C LYS A 115 10.40 16.96 11.77
N VAL A 116 9.14 17.38 11.80
CA VAL A 116 8.01 16.48 11.54
C VAL A 116 7.16 17.02 10.39
N GLU A 117 6.84 16.16 9.46
CA GLU A 117 5.89 16.50 8.39
C GLU A 117 4.62 15.66 8.49
N VAL A 118 3.48 16.26 8.14
CA VAL A 118 2.17 15.60 8.18
C VAL A 118 1.53 15.66 6.81
N VAL A 119 1.05 14.50 6.33
CA VAL A 119 0.35 14.40 5.03
C VAL A 119 -0.94 15.19 5.08
N ASP A 120 -1.05 16.22 4.23
CA ASP A 120 -2.28 17.00 4.09
C ASP A 120 -3.40 16.15 3.48
N GLY A 121 -4.59 16.18 4.11
CA GLY A 121 -5.68 15.28 3.77
C GLY A 121 -5.46 13.80 4.16
N GLY A 122 -4.27 13.44 4.65
CA GLY A 122 -3.92 12.11 5.17
C GLY A 122 -4.13 10.98 4.17
N TYR A 123 -4.47 9.78 4.68
CA TYR A 123 -4.77 8.60 3.87
C TYR A 123 -5.83 8.86 2.78
N LYS A 124 -6.82 9.70 3.06
CA LYS A 124 -7.86 10.01 2.07
C LYS A 124 -7.29 10.71 0.83
N SER A 125 -6.31 11.62 1.00
CA SER A 125 -5.65 12.28 -0.13
C SER A 125 -4.74 11.31 -0.90
N PHE A 126 -4.01 10.46 -0.20
CA PHE A 126 -3.23 9.36 -0.79
C PHE A 126 -4.12 8.43 -1.64
N ARG A 127 -5.24 7.96 -1.08
CA ARG A 127 -6.15 7.06 -1.81
C ARG A 127 -6.76 7.73 -3.06
N LYS A 128 -7.08 9.03 -2.97
CA LYS A 128 -7.52 9.80 -4.12
C LYS A 128 -6.44 9.86 -5.21
N HIS A 129 -5.20 10.11 -4.82
CA HIS A 129 -4.05 10.14 -5.73
C HIS A 129 -3.88 8.80 -6.47
N ILE A 130 -3.93 7.66 -5.76
CA ILE A 130 -3.87 6.33 -6.39
C ILE A 130 -5.00 6.13 -7.38
N SER A 131 -6.23 6.46 -6.98
CA SER A 131 -7.40 6.30 -7.87
C SER A 131 -7.26 7.13 -9.13
N GLU A 132 -6.80 8.37 -9.03
CA GLU A 132 -6.55 9.25 -10.17
C GLU A 132 -5.43 8.72 -11.06
N PHE A 133 -4.34 8.24 -10.46
CA PHE A 133 -3.22 7.65 -11.19
C PHE A 133 -3.65 6.42 -11.99
N LEU A 134 -4.33 5.46 -11.35
CA LEU A 134 -4.78 4.23 -11.99
C LEU A 134 -5.85 4.46 -13.06
N ASN A 135 -6.56 5.59 -13.04
CA ASN A 135 -7.58 5.92 -14.04
C ASN A 135 -7.07 6.79 -15.19
N ARG A 136 -5.95 7.52 -15.03
CA ARG A 136 -5.55 8.55 -16.01
C ARG A 136 -4.12 8.43 -16.53
N ASN A 137 -3.25 7.70 -15.85
CA ASN A 137 -1.82 7.69 -16.13
C ASN A 137 -1.27 6.31 -16.50
N ILE A 138 -2.14 5.36 -16.78
CA ILE A 138 -1.75 3.97 -17.05
C ILE A 138 -1.27 3.78 -18.49
N ASP A 139 -1.84 4.49 -19.43
CA ASP A 139 -1.58 4.39 -20.88
C ASP A 139 -0.14 4.77 -21.28
N ARG A 140 0.60 5.41 -20.41
CA ARG A 140 2.02 5.73 -20.59
C ARG A 140 2.97 4.54 -20.45
N TYR A 141 2.50 3.40 -19.92
CA TYR A 141 3.31 2.21 -19.72
C TYR A 141 3.21 1.26 -20.92
N TYR A 142 4.34 0.71 -21.30
CA TYR A 142 4.42 -0.29 -22.36
C TYR A 142 4.43 -1.70 -21.76
N LEU A 143 3.30 -2.39 -21.83
CA LEU A 143 3.15 -3.74 -21.31
C LEU A 143 3.40 -4.79 -22.39
N ILE A 144 3.96 -5.93 -22.00
CA ILE A 144 4.05 -7.18 -22.78
C ILE A 144 3.46 -8.30 -21.93
N LEU A 145 2.39 -8.94 -22.41
CA LEU A 145 1.75 -10.02 -21.68
C LEU A 145 2.44 -11.36 -21.96
N LEU A 146 2.73 -12.09 -20.89
CA LEU A 146 3.14 -13.48 -20.96
C LEU A 146 1.90 -14.37 -20.88
N THR A 147 1.55 -15.02 -21.99
CA THR A 147 0.41 -15.93 -22.10
C THR A 147 0.89 -17.38 -22.10
N GLY A 148 -0.01 -18.32 -21.94
CA GLY A 148 0.27 -19.76 -21.96
C GLY A 148 -0.58 -20.52 -20.96
N ASN A 149 -0.72 -21.82 -21.14
CA ASN A 149 -1.52 -22.69 -20.29
C ASN A 149 -1.05 -22.70 -18.83
N THR A 150 -1.93 -23.09 -17.92
CA THR A 150 -1.54 -23.34 -16.52
C THR A 150 -0.39 -24.35 -16.48
N GLY A 151 0.65 -24.07 -15.70
CA GLY A 151 1.83 -24.92 -15.60
C GLY A 151 2.95 -24.63 -16.62
N THR A 152 2.79 -23.71 -17.59
CA THR A 152 3.84 -23.35 -18.57
C THR A 152 5.00 -22.54 -17.98
N ALA A 153 5.08 -22.45 -16.65
CA ALA A 153 6.16 -21.76 -15.95
C ALA A 153 6.23 -20.23 -16.19
N LYS A 154 5.12 -19.56 -16.53
CA LYS A 154 5.06 -18.10 -16.72
C LYS A 154 5.71 -17.33 -15.58
N THR A 155 5.36 -17.64 -14.32
CA THR A 155 5.95 -17.02 -13.12
C THR A 155 7.46 -17.23 -13.01
N LYS A 156 7.98 -18.41 -13.43
CA LYS A 156 9.43 -18.65 -13.50
C LYS A 156 10.10 -17.75 -14.54
N VAL A 157 9.43 -17.53 -15.68
CA VAL A 157 9.91 -16.64 -16.74
C VAL A 157 9.94 -15.20 -16.26
N LEU A 158 8.87 -14.71 -15.57
CA LEU A 158 8.87 -13.38 -14.94
C LEU A 158 10.05 -13.20 -13.97
N ASN A 159 10.27 -14.17 -13.09
CA ASN A 159 11.39 -14.16 -12.16
C ASN A 159 12.76 -14.14 -12.83
N LEU A 160 12.91 -14.83 -13.98
CA LEU A 160 14.15 -14.81 -14.76
C LEU A 160 14.37 -13.45 -15.46
N ILE A 161 13.30 -12.82 -15.94
CA ILE A 161 13.34 -11.48 -16.52
C ILE A 161 13.79 -10.48 -15.44
N GLU A 162 13.18 -10.53 -14.24
CA GLU A 162 13.54 -9.65 -13.12
C GLU A 162 15.01 -9.84 -12.68
N LYS A 163 15.48 -11.08 -12.57
CA LYS A 163 16.89 -11.39 -12.28
C LYS A 163 17.88 -10.84 -13.33
N ARG A 164 17.42 -10.56 -14.53
CA ARG A 164 18.19 -9.93 -15.61
C ARG A 164 17.94 -8.44 -15.73
N ASN A 165 17.41 -7.81 -14.67
CA ASN A 165 17.08 -6.38 -14.59
C ASN A 165 15.95 -5.95 -15.57
N GLY A 166 15.14 -6.88 -16.07
CA GLY A 166 13.92 -6.54 -16.81
C GLY A 166 12.78 -6.15 -15.85
N GLN A 167 11.86 -5.35 -16.33
CA GLN A 167 10.73 -4.87 -15.54
C GLN A 167 9.57 -5.87 -15.57
N THR A 168 9.04 -6.23 -14.40
CA THR A 168 7.95 -7.21 -14.26
C THR A 168 6.87 -6.75 -13.29
N ILE A 169 5.63 -7.20 -13.53
CA ILE A 169 4.54 -7.11 -12.56
C ILE A 169 3.92 -8.51 -12.44
N ASP A 170 4.07 -9.11 -11.28
CA ASP A 170 3.45 -10.39 -10.91
C ASP A 170 2.15 -10.10 -10.15
N LEU A 171 1.03 -10.12 -10.87
CA LEU A 171 -0.28 -9.81 -10.31
C LEU A 171 -0.78 -10.89 -9.34
N GLU A 172 -0.42 -12.15 -9.57
CA GLU A 172 -0.76 -13.26 -8.66
C GLU A 172 -0.07 -13.08 -7.30
N SER A 173 1.22 -12.73 -7.32
CA SER A 173 1.98 -12.43 -6.11
C SER A 173 1.40 -11.22 -5.36
N LEU A 174 1.09 -10.13 -6.05
CA LEU A 174 0.47 -8.95 -5.44
C LEU A 174 -0.93 -9.24 -4.86
N ALA A 175 -1.67 -10.17 -5.48
CA ALA A 175 -2.97 -10.63 -5.01
C ALA A 175 -2.88 -11.69 -3.89
N ASN A 176 -1.68 -12.17 -3.58
CA ASN A 176 -1.45 -13.32 -2.69
C ASN A 176 -2.33 -14.53 -3.07
N HIS A 177 -2.40 -14.83 -4.37
CA HIS A 177 -3.27 -15.86 -4.93
C HIS A 177 -2.73 -16.37 -6.26
N LYS A 178 -2.60 -17.69 -6.42
CA LYS A 178 -2.35 -18.30 -7.72
C LYS A 178 -3.66 -18.29 -8.51
N GLY A 179 -3.66 -17.80 -9.73
CA GLY A 179 -4.85 -17.54 -10.57
C GLY A 179 -5.78 -18.74 -10.84
N SER A 180 -5.42 -19.95 -10.38
CA SER A 180 -6.25 -21.15 -10.53
C SER A 180 -7.39 -21.20 -9.50
N VAL A 181 -8.46 -21.93 -9.82
CA VAL A 181 -9.62 -22.18 -8.93
C VAL A 181 -9.21 -22.72 -7.53
N PHE A 182 -8.07 -23.41 -7.45
CA PHE A 182 -7.48 -23.95 -6.21
C PHE A 182 -6.29 -23.11 -5.70
N GLY A 183 -6.12 -21.88 -6.19
CA GLY A 183 -4.91 -21.08 -6.02
C GLY A 183 -4.74 -20.39 -4.67
N SER A 184 -5.58 -20.69 -3.66
CA SER A 184 -5.37 -20.18 -2.30
C SER A 184 -4.05 -20.70 -1.73
N GLN A 185 -3.12 -19.78 -1.43
CA GLN A 185 -1.82 -20.12 -0.81
C GLN A 185 -1.90 -20.29 0.72
N GLY A 186 -3.10 -20.46 1.28
CA GLY A 186 -3.30 -20.53 2.74
C GLY A 186 -3.20 -19.17 3.45
N GLN A 187 -2.80 -18.12 2.75
CA GLN A 187 -2.78 -16.75 3.26
C GLN A 187 -3.98 -15.95 2.73
N LYS A 188 -4.46 -15.01 3.55
CA LYS A 188 -5.59 -14.15 3.18
C LYS A 188 -5.16 -13.17 2.07
N GLN A 189 -6.00 -13.03 1.04
CA GLN A 189 -5.83 -11.98 0.02
C GLN A 189 -5.84 -10.58 0.67
N PRO A 190 -5.10 -9.61 0.11
CA PRO A 190 -5.22 -8.22 0.53
C PRO A 190 -6.63 -7.69 0.27
N SER A 191 -6.96 -6.53 0.83
CA SER A 191 -8.16 -5.80 0.42
C SER A 191 -8.03 -5.34 -1.04
N GLN A 192 -9.16 -5.04 -1.68
CA GLN A 192 -9.14 -4.45 -3.03
C GLN A 192 -8.31 -3.16 -3.08
N LYS A 193 -8.41 -2.32 -2.04
CA LYS A 193 -7.66 -1.07 -1.95
C LYS A 193 -6.16 -1.31 -1.85
N LEU A 194 -5.76 -2.24 -0.98
CA LEU A 194 -4.34 -2.58 -0.82
C LEU A 194 -3.77 -3.20 -2.11
N PHE A 195 -4.53 -4.03 -2.80
CA PHE A 195 -4.12 -4.59 -4.09
C PHE A 195 -3.88 -3.48 -5.14
N GLU A 196 -4.79 -2.51 -5.24
CA GLU A 196 -4.62 -1.35 -6.12
C GLU A 196 -3.42 -0.49 -5.71
N THR A 197 -3.19 -0.33 -4.41
CA THR A 197 -2.01 0.36 -3.87
C THR A 197 -0.71 -0.36 -4.24
N LEU A 198 -0.68 -1.69 -4.15
CA LEU A 198 0.49 -2.49 -4.54
C LEU A 198 0.78 -2.41 -6.05
N ILE A 199 -0.26 -2.41 -6.89
CA ILE A 199 -0.10 -2.17 -8.33
C ILE A 199 0.46 -0.77 -8.60
N TYR A 200 -0.09 0.25 -7.94
CA TYR A 200 0.41 1.62 -8.03
C TYR A 200 1.88 1.70 -7.63
N ASP A 201 2.24 1.13 -6.48
CA ASP A 201 3.62 1.14 -5.96
C ASP A 201 4.61 0.48 -6.92
N LYS A 202 4.23 -0.64 -7.51
CA LYS A 202 5.04 -1.27 -8.56
C LYS A 202 5.20 -0.33 -9.76
N LEU A 203 4.12 0.23 -10.28
CA LEU A 203 4.14 1.06 -11.50
C LEU A 203 4.97 2.33 -11.34
N VAL A 204 4.89 3.04 -10.22
CA VAL A 204 5.64 4.30 -10.03
C VAL A 204 7.15 4.08 -9.94
N ASN A 205 7.58 2.88 -9.59
CA ASN A 205 8.99 2.49 -9.51
C ASN A 205 9.53 1.91 -10.83
N LEU A 206 8.69 1.79 -11.88
CA LEU A 206 9.07 1.28 -13.19
C LEU A 206 9.27 2.41 -14.20
N LYS A 207 10.17 2.19 -15.15
CA LYS A 207 10.44 3.13 -16.24
C LYS A 207 9.39 2.99 -17.33
N THR A 208 8.85 4.09 -17.80
CA THR A 208 7.79 4.11 -18.83
C THR A 208 8.29 3.86 -20.25
N ASN A 209 9.60 4.05 -20.49
CA ASN A 209 10.25 3.86 -21.81
C ASN A 209 10.82 2.45 -22.02
N GLU A 210 10.69 1.56 -21.05
CA GLU A 210 11.13 0.17 -21.13
C GLU A 210 9.90 -0.76 -21.04
N PRO A 211 9.93 -1.95 -21.69
CA PRO A 211 8.83 -2.90 -21.61
C PRO A 211 8.67 -3.45 -20.20
N ILE A 212 7.41 -3.62 -19.80
CA ILE A 212 7.02 -4.24 -18.53
C ILE A 212 6.32 -5.56 -18.85
N PHE A 213 6.90 -6.66 -18.38
CA PHE A 213 6.33 -7.98 -18.56
C PHE A 213 5.32 -8.28 -17.46
N VAL A 214 4.11 -8.68 -17.87
CA VAL A 214 2.99 -8.98 -16.96
C VAL A 214 2.44 -10.34 -17.30
N GLU A 215 2.15 -11.16 -16.31
CA GLU A 215 1.45 -12.42 -16.52
C GLU A 215 0.01 -12.15 -16.98
N ALA A 216 -0.42 -12.84 -18.06
CA ALA A 216 -1.77 -12.71 -18.57
C ALA A 216 -2.75 -13.40 -17.61
N GLU A 217 -3.54 -12.60 -16.93
CA GLU A 217 -4.58 -13.02 -16.00
C GLU A 217 -5.96 -12.63 -16.49
N SER A 218 -6.99 -13.20 -15.87
CA SER A 218 -8.35 -12.71 -16.03
C SER A 218 -8.50 -11.36 -15.32
N ASN A 219 -9.60 -10.64 -15.57
CA ASN A 219 -9.88 -9.39 -14.86
C ASN A 219 -10.10 -9.57 -13.34
N LYS A 220 -10.13 -10.83 -12.88
CA LYS A 220 -10.36 -11.20 -11.48
C LYS A 220 -9.34 -12.26 -11.05
N ILE A 221 -8.65 -11.99 -9.93
CA ILE A 221 -7.70 -12.89 -9.29
C ILE A 221 -8.23 -13.22 -7.89
N GLY A 222 -8.76 -14.42 -7.72
CA GLY A 222 -9.52 -14.77 -6.51
C GLY A 222 -10.71 -13.83 -6.31
N ASN A 223 -10.71 -13.03 -5.24
CA ASN A 223 -11.76 -12.05 -4.93
C ASN A 223 -11.42 -10.61 -5.37
N LEU A 224 -10.25 -10.40 -5.98
CA LEU A 224 -9.75 -9.08 -6.35
C LEU A 224 -9.98 -8.80 -7.83
N HIS A 225 -10.25 -7.55 -8.15
CA HIS A 225 -10.39 -7.09 -9.52
C HIS A 225 -9.17 -6.27 -9.93
N ILE A 226 -8.64 -6.55 -11.12
CA ILE A 226 -7.61 -5.70 -11.73
C ILE A 226 -8.24 -4.33 -12.03
N PRO A 227 -7.57 -3.20 -11.73
CA PRO A 227 -8.09 -1.87 -12.03
C PRO A 227 -8.49 -1.75 -13.51
N LYS A 228 -9.66 -1.18 -13.75
CA LYS A 228 -10.32 -1.20 -15.07
C LYS A 228 -9.43 -0.70 -16.21
N GLU A 229 -8.77 0.42 -16.03
CA GLU A 229 -7.94 0.99 -17.10
C GLU A 229 -6.64 0.20 -17.28
N PHE A 230 -6.07 -0.36 -16.19
CA PHE A 230 -4.93 -1.27 -16.28
C PHE A 230 -5.30 -2.56 -17.02
N TRP A 231 -6.48 -3.11 -16.75
CA TRP A 231 -7.02 -4.27 -17.50
C TRP A 231 -7.24 -3.96 -18.98
N LYS A 232 -7.71 -2.76 -19.32
CA LYS A 232 -7.86 -2.34 -20.74
C LYS A 232 -6.48 -2.28 -21.41
N LEU A 233 -5.49 -1.68 -20.75
CA LEU A 233 -4.14 -1.61 -21.28
C LEU A 233 -3.58 -3.00 -21.51
N MET A 234 -3.71 -3.93 -20.53
CA MET A 234 -3.30 -5.31 -20.69
C MET A 234 -3.91 -5.95 -21.95
N LYS A 235 -5.23 -5.81 -22.15
CA LYS A 235 -5.90 -6.41 -23.32
C LYS A 235 -5.43 -5.88 -24.66
N SER A 236 -4.96 -4.65 -24.72
CA SER A 236 -4.46 -4.03 -25.96
C SER A 236 -2.96 -4.21 -26.17
N SER A 237 -2.28 -4.82 -25.20
CA SER A 237 -0.82 -4.98 -25.23
C SER A 237 -0.38 -6.18 -26.06
N PRO A 238 0.84 -6.16 -26.65
CA PRO A 238 1.45 -7.32 -27.30
C PRO A 238 1.53 -8.52 -26.37
N GLN A 239 1.47 -9.72 -26.94
CA GLN A 239 1.47 -10.97 -26.19
C GLN A 239 2.63 -11.85 -26.65
N ILE A 240 3.27 -12.52 -25.71
CA ILE A 240 4.26 -13.57 -25.95
C ILE A 240 3.69 -14.85 -25.36
N GLU A 241 3.44 -15.83 -26.20
CA GLU A 241 2.95 -17.14 -25.78
C GLU A 241 4.11 -18.03 -25.34
N ILE A 242 4.01 -18.53 -24.12
CA ILE A 242 4.93 -19.54 -23.57
C ILE A 242 4.28 -20.90 -23.76
N SER A 243 4.85 -21.71 -24.65
CA SER A 243 4.42 -23.10 -24.87
C SER A 243 5.39 -24.07 -24.19
N ALA A 244 4.85 -25.14 -23.61
CA ALA A 244 5.62 -26.27 -23.10
C ALA A 244 4.99 -27.56 -23.60
N THR A 245 5.82 -28.56 -23.91
CA THR A 245 5.32 -29.88 -24.28
C THR A 245 4.71 -30.59 -23.07
N VAL A 246 3.81 -31.55 -23.31
CA VAL A 246 3.18 -32.36 -22.26
C VAL A 246 4.21 -33.04 -21.36
N GLU A 247 5.33 -33.47 -21.91
CA GLU A 247 6.45 -34.08 -21.18
C GLU A 247 7.13 -33.09 -20.25
N GLN A 248 7.32 -31.83 -20.69
CA GLN A 248 7.88 -30.74 -19.86
C GLN A 248 6.92 -30.34 -18.76
N LEU A 249 5.62 -30.34 -18.99
CA LEU A 249 4.59 -30.05 -18.00
C LEU A 249 4.50 -31.13 -16.92
N SER A 250 4.68 -32.39 -17.25
CA SER A 250 4.66 -33.50 -16.30
C SER A 250 5.84 -33.48 -15.30
N LEU A 251 6.98 -32.93 -15.68
CA LEU A 251 8.16 -32.78 -14.82
C LEU A 251 8.04 -31.63 -13.78
N ILE A 252 7.06 -30.77 -13.92
CA ILE A 252 6.85 -29.63 -13.00
C ILE A 252 5.98 -30.06 -11.79
N HIS A 253 5.31 -31.19 -11.87
CA HIS A 253 4.41 -31.72 -10.84
C HIS A 253 5.02 -32.86 -9.99
N ILE A 254 6.30 -33.13 -10.14
CA ILE A 254 7.08 -34.04 -9.28
C ILE A 254 7.99 -33.15 -8.35
#